data_eae4f63609d76f773460d33e1a46c9d2
#
_entry.id   eae4f63609d76f773460d33e1a46c9d2
#
_cell.length_a   1.000
_cell.length_b   1.000
_cell.length_c   1.000
_cell.angle_alpha   90.00
_cell.angle_beta   90.00
_cell.angle_gamma   90.00
#
_symmetry.space_group_name_H-M   'P 1'
#
loop_
_entity.id
_entity.type
_entity.pdbx_description
1 polymer ?
#
loop_
_entity_poly.entity_id
_entity_poly.type
_entity_poly.pdbx_seq_one_letter_code
_entity_poly.pdbx_strand_id
1 'polypeptide(L)'
;MAIVRSLCGECAVGCGIRAVTGEERILHLEGDSAHPANGGKLCSKGTHLGETVGLQGRLLHPMIGGKRAGWDKALDLVAKRFRDAIDRHGPDSVAFYVSGQLMTEDYYVANKLMKGFIGSANIDTNSRLCMSSAVAGHNRAFGEDIVPASYDDLDAADLIVLV
;
A
#
# COMPACT_ATOMS: atom_id res chain seq x y z
N MET A 1 -1.25 25.88 -16.83
CA MET A 1 -2.09 25.16 -15.85
C MET A 1 -2.98 24.18 -16.59
N ALA A 2 -3.02 22.93 -16.19
CA ALA A 2 -3.91 21.93 -16.75
C ALA A 2 -4.76 21.31 -15.63
N ILE A 3 -5.98 20.86 -15.98
CA ILE A 3 -6.81 20.03 -15.09
C ILE A 3 -6.61 18.59 -15.51
N VAL A 4 -6.12 17.79 -14.57
CA VAL A 4 -5.86 16.36 -14.79
C VAL A 4 -6.81 15.57 -13.88
N ARG A 5 -7.50 14.58 -14.45
CA ARG A 5 -8.23 13.57 -13.70
C ARG A 5 -7.35 12.36 -13.49
N SER A 6 -7.32 11.85 -12.27
CA SER A 6 -6.50 10.70 -11.88
C SER A 6 -7.15 9.95 -10.71
N LEU A 7 -6.45 8.96 -10.20
CA LEU A 7 -6.85 8.21 -9.02
C LEU A 7 -5.93 8.53 -7.84
N CYS A 8 -6.49 8.53 -6.64
CA CYS A 8 -5.72 8.57 -5.42
C CYS A 8 -5.02 7.22 -5.23
N GLY A 9 -3.70 7.24 -5.04
CA GLY A 9 -2.87 6.04 -4.86
C GLY A 9 -2.66 5.61 -3.40
N GLU A 10 -3.39 6.21 -2.44
CA GLU A 10 -3.13 5.97 -1.02
C GLU A 10 -3.72 4.65 -0.49
N CYS A 11 -4.77 4.14 -1.14
CA CYS A 11 -5.39 2.86 -0.78
C CYS A 11 -6.26 2.33 -1.92
N ALA A 12 -6.74 1.09 -1.77
CA ALA A 12 -7.52 0.37 -2.79
C ALA A 12 -8.93 0.92 -3.03
N VAL A 13 -9.41 1.93 -2.29
CA VAL A 13 -10.69 2.59 -2.58
C VAL A 13 -10.70 3.21 -3.98
N GLY A 14 -9.52 3.66 -4.47
CA GLY A 14 -9.39 4.18 -5.82
C GLY A 14 -10.19 5.48 -6.04
N CYS A 15 -10.21 6.37 -5.05
CA CYS A 15 -10.94 7.64 -5.15
C CYS A 15 -10.50 8.44 -6.38
N GLY A 16 -11.46 8.90 -7.18
CA GLY A 16 -11.22 9.82 -8.28
C GLY A 16 -10.82 11.20 -7.76
N ILE A 17 -9.80 11.78 -8.37
CA ILE A 17 -9.28 13.11 -8.04
C ILE A 17 -9.20 13.99 -9.28
N ARG A 18 -9.37 15.29 -9.07
CA ARG A 18 -9.11 16.36 -10.04
C ARG A 18 -7.98 17.23 -9.51
N ALA A 19 -6.91 17.32 -10.25
CA ALA A 19 -5.75 18.12 -9.90
C ALA A 19 -5.56 19.27 -10.88
N VAL A 20 -5.35 20.47 -10.37
CA VAL A 20 -4.85 21.61 -11.13
C VAL A 20 -3.33 21.59 -11.02
N THR A 21 -2.64 21.39 -12.16
CA THR A 21 -1.19 21.27 -12.19
C THR A 21 -0.53 22.55 -12.70
N GLY A 22 0.60 22.92 -12.04
CA GLY A 22 1.60 23.83 -12.57
C GLY A 22 2.73 23.06 -13.26
N GLU A 23 3.87 23.69 -13.51
CA GLU A 23 5.00 23.07 -14.20
C GLU A 23 5.61 21.91 -13.41
N GLU A 24 5.75 22.04 -12.10
CA GLU A 24 6.41 21.04 -11.23
C GLU A 24 5.64 20.70 -9.95
N ARG A 25 4.38 21.15 -9.82
CA ARG A 25 3.59 20.92 -8.61
C ARG A 25 2.09 20.85 -8.89
N ILE A 26 1.38 20.23 -7.97
CA ILE A 26 -0.07 20.31 -7.87
C ILE A 26 -0.40 21.62 -7.15
N LEU A 27 -1.17 22.48 -7.80
CA LEU A 27 -1.62 23.78 -7.25
C LEU A 27 -2.88 23.63 -6.42
N HIS A 28 -3.77 22.72 -6.82
CA HIS A 28 -5.02 22.43 -6.13
C HIS A 28 -5.42 20.98 -6.42
N LEU A 29 -6.00 20.31 -5.43
CA LEU A 29 -6.49 18.94 -5.55
C LEU A 29 -7.84 18.83 -4.86
N GLU A 30 -8.80 18.23 -5.54
CA GLU A 30 -10.14 17.95 -5.05
C GLU A 30 -10.62 16.57 -5.49
N GLY A 31 -11.65 16.04 -4.83
CA GLY A 31 -12.29 14.80 -5.28
C GLY A 31 -13.08 15.01 -6.58
N ASP A 32 -13.06 14.03 -7.46
CA ASP A 32 -13.84 14.05 -8.70
C ASP A 32 -15.30 13.65 -8.40
N SER A 33 -16.20 14.62 -8.45
CA SER A 33 -17.63 14.40 -8.18
C SER A 33 -18.32 13.44 -9.17
N ALA A 34 -17.71 13.22 -10.33
CA ALA A 34 -18.23 12.31 -11.33
C ALA A 34 -17.67 10.87 -11.16
N HIS A 35 -16.73 10.66 -10.22
CA HIS A 35 -16.13 9.36 -10.02
C HIS A 35 -16.98 8.50 -9.07
N PRO A 36 -17.35 7.25 -9.48
CA PRO A 36 -18.30 6.44 -8.72
C PRO A 36 -17.79 5.96 -7.35
N ALA A 37 -16.47 5.80 -7.19
CA ALA A 37 -15.90 5.29 -5.94
C ALA A 37 -16.03 6.26 -4.75
N ASN A 38 -16.05 7.58 -4.99
CA ASN A 38 -16.03 8.57 -3.92
C ASN A 38 -16.99 9.75 -4.07
N GLY A 39 -17.64 9.92 -5.23
CA GLY A 39 -18.59 11.00 -5.47
C GLY A 39 -18.07 12.40 -5.08
N GLY A 40 -16.78 12.64 -5.29
CA GLY A 40 -16.11 13.88 -4.94
C GLY A 40 -15.59 14.00 -3.50
N LYS A 41 -15.85 13.00 -2.63
CA LYS A 41 -15.38 13.01 -1.24
C LYS A 41 -13.96 12.45 -1.16
N LEU A 42 -13.14 12.99 -0.26
CA LEU A 42 -11.79 12.50 0.04
C LEU A 42 -11.60 12.36 1.56
N CYS A 43 -10.85 11.38 1.97
CA CYS A 43 -10.35 11.28 3.33
C CYS A 43 -9.15 12.21 3.55
N SER A 44 -8.64 12.31 4.78
CA SER A 44 -7.47 13.14 5.10
C SER A 44 -6.25 12.85 4.23
N LYS A 45 -5.94 11.59 3.92
CA LYS A 45 -4.81 11.22 3.05
C LYS A 45 -5.01 11.74 1.62
N GLY A 46 -6.19 11.50 1.05
CA GLY A 46 -6.52 11.96 -0.30
C GLY A 46 -6.53 13.49 -0.43
N THR A 47 -6.98 14.20 0.60
CA THR A 47 -6.98 15.67 0.62
C THR A 47 -5.56 16.24 0.60
N HIS A 48 -4.61 15.59 1.28
CA HIS A 48 -3.20 16.01 1.36
C HIS A 48 -2.29 15.36 0.31
N LEU A 49 -2.83 14.56 -0.60
CA LEU A 49 -2.04 13.87 -1.62
C LEU A 49 -1.15 14.83 -2.44
N GLY A 50 -1.64 16.03 -2.74
CA GLY A 50 -0.89 17.05 -3.48
C GLY A 50 0.43 17.47 -2.80
N GLU A 51 0.50 17.40 -1.48
CA GLU A 51 1.69 17.73 -0.70
C GLU A 51 2.76 16.64 -0.80
N THR A 52 2.37 15.41 -1.12
CA THR A 52 3.29 14.26 -1.19
C THR A 52 3.96 14.08 -2.54
N VAL A 53 3.52 14.80 -3.58
CA VAL A 53 4.03 14.65 -4.95
C VAL A 53 5.37 15.38 -5.17
N GLY A 54 5.67 16.37 -4.33
CA GLY A 54 6.93 17.12 -4.41
C GLY A 54 8.16 16.25 -4.13
N LEU A 55 9.31 16.67 -4.68
CA LEU A 55 10.58 15.98 -4.52
C LEU A 55 11.36 16.42 -3.28
N GLN A 56 10.95 17.51 -2.64
CA GLN A 56 11.64 18.07 -1.49
C GLN A 56 11.56 17.11 -0.29
N GLY A 57 12.71 16.82 0.31
CA GLY A 57 12.81 15.91 1.46
C GLY A 57 12.65 14.43 1.13
N ARG A 58 12.50 14.04 -0.14
CA ARG A 58 12.35 12.65 -0.57
C ARG A 58 13.70 11.98 -0.81
N LEU A 59 13.79 10.71 -0.45
CA LEU A 59 14.91 9.86 -0.82
C LEU A 59 14.73 9.39 -2.27
N LEU A 60 15.43 10.02 -3.20
CA LEU A 60 15.29 9.77 -4.63
C LEU A 60 16.24 8.71 -5.18
N HIS A 61 17.19 8.28 -4.39
CA HIS A 61 18.21 7.31 -4.78
C HIS A 61 18.54 6.36 -3.63
N PRO A 62 18.93 5.12 -3.93
CA PRO A 62 19.44 4.23 -2.90
C PRO A 62 20.65 4.84 -2.18
N MET A 63 20.80 4.47 -0.91
CA MET A 63 21.95 4.85 -0.11
C MET A 63 22.61 3.61 0.50
N ILE A 64 23.93 3.54 0.47
CA ILE A 64 24.72 2.48 1.09
C ILE A 64 25.75 3.13 2.01
N GLY A 65 25.67 2.82 3.30
CA GLY A 65 26.57 3.42 4.30
C GLY A 65 26.50 4.95 4.35
N GLY A 66 25.29 5.52 4.20
CA GLY A 66 25.06 6.96 4.19
C GLY A 66 25.49 7.69 2.91
N LYS A 67 25.94 6.97 1.87
CA LYS A 67 26.36 7.54 0.57
C LYS A 67 25.41 7.12 -0.53
N ARG A 68 25.12 8.04 -1.46
CA ARG A 68 24.33 7.76 -2.67
C ARG A 68 24.93 6.61 -3.47
N ALA A 69 24.09 5.69 -3.92
CA ALA A 69 24.46 4.55 -4.75
C ALA A 69 23.52 4.45 -5.97
N GLY A 70 23.97 3.75 -7.01
CA GLY A 70 23.09 3.34 -8.12
C GLY A 70 22.21 2.15 -7.73
N TRP A 71 21.11 1.97 -8.44
CA TRP A 71 20.15 0.89 -8.19
C TRP A 71 20.79 -0.48 -8.34
N ASP A 72 21.58 -0.74 -9.40
CA ASP A 72 22.24 -2.02 -9.62
C ASP A 72 23.12 -2.42 -8.44
N LYS A 73 23.96 -1.49 -7.98
CA LYS A 73 24.82 -1.72 -6.83
C LYS A 73 24.04 -1.99 -5.54
N ALA A 74 22.91 -1.31 -5.36
CA ALA A 74 22.06 -1.51 -4.20
C ALA A 74 21.38 -2.88 -4.23
N LEU A 75 20.84 -3.27 -5.38
CA LEU A 75 20.19 -4.56 -5.60
C LEU A 75 21.19 -5.72 -5.48
N ASP A 76 22.39 -5.59 -6.05
CA ASP A 76 23.46 -6.58 -5.92
C ASP A 76 23.85 -6.79 -4.45
N LEU A 77 23.94 -5.70 -3.69
CA LEU A 77 24.22 -5.79 -2.25
C LEU A 77 23.12 -6.53 -1.50
N VAL A 78 21.85 -6.24 -1.77
CA VAL A 78 20.71 -6.92 -1.15
C VAL A 78 20.71 -8.40 -1.52
N ALA A 79 20.82 -8.72 -2.81
CA ALA A 79 20.86 -10.09 -3.30
C ALA A 79 22.02 -10.89 -2.69
N LYS A 80 23.21 -10.27 -2.63
CA LYS A 80 24.37 -10.91 -1.98
C LYS A 80 24.11 -11.19 -0.49
N ARG A 81 23.55 -10.22 0.25
CA ARG A 81 23.27 -10.38 1.69
C ARG A 81 22.24 -11.47 1.95
N PHE A 82 21.19 -11.54 1.11
CA PHE A 82 20.21 -12.62 1.20
C PHE A 82 20.86 -13.98 0.94
N ARG A 83 21.65 -14.10 -0.12
CA ARG A 83 22.37 -15.33 -0.44
C ARG A 83 23.31 -15.75 0.68
N ASP A 84 24.14 -14.82 1.18
CA ASP A 84 25.06 -15.07 2.29
C ASP A 84 24.33 -15.56 3.56
N ALA A 85 23.11 -15.06 3.83
CA ALA A 85 22.30 -15.48 4.96
C ALA A 85 21.71 -16.89 4.73
N ILE A 86 21.16 -17.13 3.54
CA ILE A 86 20.56 -18.41 3.17
C ILE A 86 21.60 -19.53 3.18
N ASP A 87 22.78 -19.28 2.61
CA ASP A 87 23.87 -20.26 2.54
C ASP A 87 24.38 -20.64 3.94
N ARG A 88 24.35 -19.72 4.90
CA ARG A 88 24.83 -19.97 6.27
C ARG A 88 23.76 -20.51 7.23
N HIS A 89 22.53 -20.09 7.05
CA HIS A 89 21.48 -20.29 8.06
C HIS A 89 20.19 -20.90 7.50
N GLY A 90 20.15 -21.20 6.20
CA GLY A 90 18.99 -21.72 5.49
C GLY A 90 17.97 -20.64 5.09
N PRO A 91 16.97 -21.03 4.28
CA PRO A 91 15.99 -20.10 3.69
C PRO A 91 15.16 -19.33 4.72
N ASP A 92 14.89 -19.92 5.87
CA ASP A 92 14.10 -19.30 6.94
C ASP A 92 14.84 -18.17 7.70
N SER A 93 16.12 -17.93 7.36
CA SER A 93 16.87 -16.79 7.86
C SER A 93 16.47 -15.46 7.20
N VAL A 94 15.68 -15.50 6.12
CA VAL A 94 15.15 -14.34 5.41
C VAL A 94 13.65 -14.23 5.66
N ALA A 95 13.18 -13.01 5.88
CA ALA A 95 11.77 -12.72 6.03
C ALA A 95 11.38 -11.46 5.26
N PHE A 96 10.14 -11.43 4.76
CA PHE A 96 9.53 -10.26 4.15
C PHE A 96 8.39 -9.74 5.03
N TYR A 97 8.49 -8.49 5.43
CA TYR A 97 7.39 -7.75 6.04
C TYR A 97 6.92 -6.70 5.03
N VAL A 98 5.82 -6.97 4.37
CA VAL A 98 5.31 -6.14 3.27
C VAL A 98 4.16 -5.24 3.72
N SER A 99 3.89 -4.18 2.95
CA SER A 99 2.75 -3.31 3.22
C SER A 99 1.43 -4.00 2.83
N GLY A 100 0.36 -3.74 3.59
CA GLY A 100 -1.01 -4.10 3.22
C GLY A 100 -1.60 -3.24 2.09
N GLN A 101 -0.84 -2.28 1.55
CA GLN A 101 -1.27 -1.33 0.52
C GLN A 101 -0.42 -1.42 -0.75
N LEU A 102 0.17 -2.57 -1.01
CA LEU A 102 0.88 -2.86 -2.26
C LEU A 102 -0.10 -3.10 -3.41
N MET A 103 0.37 -2.93 -4.62
CA MET A 103 -0.37 -3.39 -5.81
C MET A 103 -0.39 -4.92 -5.85
N THR A 104 -1.36 -5.48 -6.55
CA THR A 104 -1.51 -6.95 -6.71
C THR A 104 -0.24 -7.59 -7.28
N GLU A 105 0.38 -6.92 -8.23
CA GLU A 105 1.63 -7.35 -8.87
C GLU A 105 2.78 -7.43 -7.88
N ASP A 106 2.90 -6.47 -6.95
CA ASP A 106 3.92 -6.47 -5.91
C ASP A 106 3.75 -7.66 -4.97
N TYR A 107 2.50 -7.96 -4.55
CA TYR A 107 2.20 -9.15 -3.74
C TYR A 107 2.57 -10.43 -4.47
N TYR A 108 2.21 -10.53 -5.75
CA TYR A 108 2.53 -11.69 -6.56
C TYR A 108 4.05 -11.91 -6.64
N VAL A 109 4.82 -10.87 -6.97
CA VAL A 109 6.27 -10.96 -7.10
C VAL A 109 6.93 -11.29 -5.75
N ALA A 110 6.51 -10.62 -4.66
CA ALA A 110 7.05 -10.87 -3.32
C ALA A 110 6.78 -12.33 -2.87
N ASN A 111 5.56 -12.83 -3.05
CA ASN A 111 5.22 -14.21 -2.73
C ASN A 111 6.00 -15.22 -3.58
N LYS A 112 6.10 -14.97 -4.88
CA LYS A 112 6.84 -15.84 -5.81
C LYS A 112 8.33 -15.89 -5.45
N LEU A 113 8.94 -14.74 -5.15
CA LEU A 113 10.32 -14.67 -4.73
C LEU A 113 10.53 -15.44 -3.42
N MET A 114 9.70 -15.17 -2.41
CA MET A 114 9.87 -15.78 -1.08
C MET A 114 9.61 -17.28 -1.07
N LYS A 115 8.45 -17.69 -1.61
CA LYS A 115 8.05 -19.11 -1.56
C LYS A 115 8.65 -19.94 -2.68
N GLY A 116 8.76 -19.38 -3.90
CA GLY A 116 9.21 -20.11 -5.08
C GLY A 116 10.73 -20.18 -5.25
N PHE A 117 11.45 -19.10 -4.90
CA PHE A 117 12.89 -19.00 -5.15
C PHE A 117 13.72 -19.08 -3.87
N ILE A 118 13.32 -18.38 -2.81
CA ILE A 118 14.01 -18.48 -1.50
C ILE A 118 13.65 -19.77 -0.79
N GLY A 119 12.41 -20.23 -0.93
CA GLY A 119 11.94 -21.50 -0.33
C GLY A 119 11.52 -21.34 1.13
N SER A 120 11.04 -20.15 1.53
CA SER A 120 10.54 -19.89 2.88
C SER A 120 9.12 -19.35 2.84
N ALA A 121 8.34 -19.58 3.89
CA ALA A 121 7.01 -19.02 4.09
C ALA A 121 7.02 -17.76 4.98
N ASN A 122 8.18 -17.23 5.34
CA ASN A 122 8.34 -16.08 6.22
C ASN A 122 7.99 -14.76 5.53
N ILE A 123 6.74 -14.63 5.10
CA ILE A 123 6.20 -13.41 4.51
C ILE A 123 4.89 -13.07 5.20
N ASP A 124 4.78 -11.85 5.70
CA ASP A 124 3.57 -11.32 6.32
C ASP A 124 3.45 -9.82 6.08
N THR A 125 2.36 -9.22 6.53
CA THR A 125 1.99 -7.83 6.28
C THR A 125 1.56 -7.14 7.57
N ASN A 126 1.57 -5.80 7.58
CA ASN A 126 1.06 -5.00 8.68
C ASN A 126 -0.43 -5.27 8.97
N SER A 127 -1.20 -5.76 8.01
CA SER A 127 -2.61 -6.16 8.18
C SER A 127 -2.77 -7.27 9.24
N ARG A 128 -1.74 -8.09 9.46
CA ARG A 128 -1.71 -9.07 10.55
C ARG A 128 -1.95 -8.42 11.90
N LEU A 129 -1.32 -7.29 12.17
CA LEU A 129 -1.43 -6.58 13.43
C LEU A 129 -2.66 -5.64 13.48
N CYS A 130 -3.08 -5.06 12.35
CA CYS A 130 -4.15 -4.08 12.38
C CYS A 130 -5.56 -4.68 12.34
N MET A 131 -5.76 -5.88 11.76
CA MET A 131 -7.10 -6.44 11.56
C MET A 131 -7.26 -7.94 11.89
N SER A 132 -6.25 -8.62 12.40
CA SER A 132 -6.37 -10.06 12.68
C SER A 132 -7.46 -10.39 13.71
N SER A 133 -7.70 -9.51 14.67
CA SER A 133 -8.82 -9.68 15.61
C SER A 133 -10.18 -9.57 14.92
N ALA A 134 -10.33 -8.64 13.97
CA ALA A 134 -11.56 -8.52 13.17
C ALA A 134 -11.75 -9.76 12.28
N VAL A 135 -10.70 -10.24 11.63
CA VAL A 135 -10.73 -11.51 10.85
C VAL A 135 -11.17 -12.67 11.73
N ALA A 136 -10.58 -12.82 12.92
CA ALA A 136 -10.96 -13.87 13.85
C ALA A 136 -12.41 -13.74 14.30
N GLY A 137 -12.88 -12.51 14.55
CA GLY A 137 -14.28 -12.21 14.90
C GLY A 137 -15.24 -12.60 13.80
N HIS A 138 -14.97 -12.20 12.56
CA HIS A 138 -15.78 -12.56 11.39
C HIS A 138 -15.82 -14.08 11.16
N ASN A 139 -14.67 -14.76 11.20
CA ASN A 139 -14.63 -16.22 11.10
C ASN A 139 -15.46 -16.93 12.18
N ARG A 140 -15.46 -16.42 13.41
CA ARG A 140 -16.27 -16.99 14.49
C ARG A 140 -17.76 -16.72 14.35
N ALA A 141 -18.14 -15.54 13.83
CA ALA A 141 -19.53 -15.14 13.69
C ALA A 141 -20.19 -15.67 12.41
N PHE A 142 -19.45 -15.66 11.29
CA PHE A 142 -19.97 -15.90 9.95
C PHE A 142 -19.35 -17.13 9.25
N GLY A 143 -18.29 -17.70 9.80
CA GLY A 143 -17.58 -18.85 9.21
C GLY A 143 -16.49 -18.47 8.21
N GLU A 144 -16.39 -17.20 7.84
CA GLU A 144 -15.40 -16.71 6.90
C GLU A 144 -15.08 -15.22 7.11
N ASP A 145 -13.96 -14.76 6.57
CA ASP A 145 -13.55 -13.35 6.60
C ASP A 145 -14.19 -12.60 5.44
N ILE A 146 -15.38 -12.08 5.67
CA ILE A 146 -16.15 -11.29 4.68
C ILE A 146 -16.61 -9.96 5.29
N VAL A 147 -16.94 -9.01 4.43
CA VAL A 147 -17.70 -7.81 4.80
C VAL A 147 -19.19 -8.13 4.65
N PRO A 148 -19.93 -8.32 5.75
CA PRO A 148 -21.31 -8.86 5.68
C PRO A 148 -22.37 -7.83 5.27
N ALA A 149 -21.98 -6.55 5.14
CA ALA A 149 -22.89 -5.44 4.83
C ALA A 149 -22.46 -4.70 3.56
N SER A 150 -23.43 -4.08 2.89
CA SER A 150 -23.22 -3.16 1.77
C SER A 150 -23.21 -1.69 2.22
N TYR A 151 -22.87 -0.77 1.33
CA TYR A 151 -23.00 0.67 1.60
C TYR A 151 -24.46 1.10 1.79
N ASP A 152 -25.39 0.44 1.09
CA ASP A 152 -26.83 0.72 1.21
C ASP A 152 -27.36 0.39 2.61
N ASP A 153 -26.79 -0.64 3.26
CA ASP A 153 -27.14 -0.99 4.64
C ASP A 153 -26.71 0.12 5.63
N LEU A 154 -25.59 0.84 5.34
CA LEU A 154 -25.21 1.98 6.15
C LEU A 154 -26.19 3.15 6.03
N ASP A 155 -26.70 3.40 4.82
CA ASP A 155 -27.69 4.45 4.57
C ASP A 155 -29.07 4.10 5.18
N ALA A 156 -29.40 2.82 5.27
CA ALA A 156 -30.66 2.30 5.81
C ALA A 156 -30.63 2.07 7.33
N ALA A 157 -29.47 2.16 7.97
CA ALA A 157 -29.32 1.86 9.40
C ALA A 157 -29.90 2.96 10.30
N ASP A 158 -30.76 2.58 11.25
CA ASP A 158 -31.26 3.51 12.29
C ASP A 158 -30.21 3.82 13.36
N LEU A 159 -29.23 2.94 13.53
CA LEU A 159 -28.15 3.07 14.52
C LEU A 159 -26.84 2.49 13.97
N ILE A 160 -25.78 3.27 14.04
CA ILE A 160 -24.42 2.84 13.69
C ILE A 160 -23.55 2.92 14.97
N VAL A 161 -22.89 1.83 15.31
CA VAL A 161 -21.98 1.75 16.45
C VAL A 161 -20.53 1.65 15.91
N LEU A 162 -19.70 2.60 16.34
CA LEU A 162 -18.25 2.60 16.08
C LEU A 162 -17.52 2.14 17.34
N VAL A 163 -16.65 1.14 17.18
CA VAL A 163 -15.87 0.54 18.27
C VAL A 163 -14.39 0.75 18.04
#